data_6d584dfc88943e2bdbe0bd72d7f878b5
#
_entry.id   6d584dfc88943e2bdbe0bd72d7f878b5
#
_cell.length_a   1.000
_cell.length_b   1.000
_cell.length_c   1.000
_cell.angle_alpha   90.00
_cell.angle_beta   90.00
_cell.angle_gamma   90.00
#
_symmetry.space_group_name_H-M   'P 1'
#
loop_
_entity.id
_entity.type
_entity.pdbx_description
1 polymer ?
#
loop_
_entity_poly.entity_id
_entity_poly.type
_entity_poly.pdbx_seq_one_letter_code
_entity_poly.pdbx_strand_id
1 'polypeptide(L)'
;NNMLELQGDSLDKYRNEYNRILAGNANLSNGITQDKYLTVTVEKKTEEEARAYFNRISAEFAALFAKLGSRFEEITAEEKLRILFDFFHYGAEDDYHYDAELYAQRGYSFKDAIAPDCLEFRTDYFKMDGRYGRVLYLRDYANFIKDSFIAELTDIDRGMILSIDASPITTEAAVKLGENKLLSVETNISNWQRKQNSNNNFSATVPYDMERQREESREFLNDLVARDQRM
;
A
#
# COMPACT_ATOMS: atom_id res chain seq x y z
N ASN A 1 -20.85 -4.09 11.27
CA ASN A 1 -21.72 -5.26 11.07
C ASN A 1 -23.18 -4.84 11.21
N ASN A 2 -23.79 -4.35 10.13
CA ASN A 2 -25.20 -3.96 10.13
C ASN A 2 -26.07 -5.20 9.91
N MET A 3 -26.26 -6.01 10.95
CA MET A 3 -27.33 -7.02 10.93
C MET A 3 -28.68 -6.31 10.85
N LEU A 4 -29.55 -6.79 9.97
CA LEU A 4 -30.90 -6.24 9.83
C LEU A 4 -31.77 -6.68 11.02
N GLU A 5 -32.48 -5.71 11.63
CA GLU A 5 -33.45 -6.02 12.67
C GLU A 5 -34.69 -6.71 12.09
N LEU A 6 -35.20 -7.70 12.83
CA LEU A 6 -36.44 -8.39 12.46
C LEU A 6 -37.63 -7.51 12.85
N GLN A 7 -38.57 -7.29 11.90
CA GLN A 7 -39.70 -6.39 12.07
C GLN A 7 -41.05 -7.13 12.26
N GLY A 8 -41.03 -8.46 12.26
CA GLY A 8 -42.25 -9.27 12.41
C GLY A 8 -43.08 -9.35 11.15
N ASP A 9 -42.49 -9.01 9.98
CA ASP A 9 -43.20 -9.02 8.68
C ASP A 9 -42.75 -10.18 7.77
N SER A 10 -43.40 -10.28 6.60
CA SER A 10 -43.11 -11.34 5.62
C SER A 10 -41.65 -11.29 5.05
N LEU A 11 -40.94 -10.19 5.25
CA LEU A 11 -39.57 -10.01 4.79
C LEU A 11 -38.54 -10.53 5.79
N ASP A 12 -38.95 -10.90 7.00
CA ASP A 12 -38.03 -11.40 8.03
C ASP A 12 -37.29 -12.67 7.62
N LYS A 13 -37.90 -13.47 6.74
CA LYS A 13 -37.25 -14.63 6.13
C LYS A 13 -35.99 -14.22 5.37
N TYR A 14 -36.02 -13.12 4.63
CA TYR A 14 -34.90 -12.61 3.86
C TYR A 14 -33.90 -11.89 4.77
N ARG A 15 -34.35 -11.16 5.81
CA ARG A 15 -33.49 -10.55 6.81
C ARG A 15 -32.71 -11.60 7.59
N ASN A 16 -33.35 -12.70 7.98
CA ASN A 16 -32.68 -13.81 8.64
C ASN A 16 -31.63 -14.47 7.75
N GLU A 17 -31.96 -14.70 6.46
CA GLU A 17 -31.00 -15.28 5.53
C GLU A 17 -29.83 -14.34 5.27
N TYR A 18 -30.08 -13.05 5.10
CA TYR A 18 -29.04 -12.03 4.98
C TYR A 18 -28.13 -12.01 6.21
N ASN A 19 -28.71 -11.97 7.41
CA ASN A 19 -27.96 -12.00 8.66
C ASN A 19 -27.14 -13.30 8.81
N ARG A 20 -27.68 -14.43 8.35
CA ARG A 20 -26.97 -15.71 8.33
C ARG A 20 -25.76 -15.68 7.40
N ILE A 21 -25.91 -15.12 6.21
CA ILE A 21 -24.83 -14.95 5.24
C ILE A 21 -23.75 -14.02 5.82
N LEU A 22 -24.14 -12.89 6.43
CA LEU A 22 -23.22 -11.98 7.09
C LEU A 22 -22.45 -12.65 8.23
N ALA A 23 -23.14 -13.40 9.09
CA ALA A 23 -22.52 -14.15 10.19
C ALA A 23 -21.57 -15.23 9.66
N GLY A 24 -21.94 -15.89 8.56
CA GLY A 24 -21.10 -16.88 7.87
C GLY A 24 -19.83 -16.25 7.31
N ASN A 25 -19.96 -15.12 6.62
CA ASN A 25 -18.81 -14.37 6.09
C ASN A 25 -17.93 -13.81 7.21
N ALA A 26 -18.51 -13.30 8.29
CA ALA A 26 -17.78 -12.85 9.45
C ALA A 26 -16.96 -13.97 10.09
N ASN A 27 -17.50 -15.20 10.13
CA ASN A 27 -16.78 -16.36 10.64
C ASN A 27 -15.68 -16.86 9.67
N LEU A 28 -15.91 -16.77 8.35
CA LEU A 28 -14.92 -17.16 7.34
C LEU A 28 -13.75 -16.18 7.21
N SER A 29 -14.01 -14.90 7.47
CA SER A 29 -13.02 -13.82 7.37
C SER A 29 -12.66 -13.24 8.74
N ASN A 30 -12.92 -13.95 9.83
CA ASN A 30 -12.76 -13.45 11.21
C ASN A 30 -13.40 -12.06 11.44
N GLY A 31 -14.43 -11.72 10.66
CA GLY A 31 -15.10 -10.42 10.72
C GLY A 31 -14.32 -9.26 10.10
N ILE A 32 -13.24 -9.54 9.39
CA ILE A 32 -12.41 -8.54 8.73
C ILE A 32 -12.94 -8.26 7.33
N THR A 33 -13.16 -6.99 7.03
CA THR A 33 -13.39 -6.46 5.68
C THR A 33 -12.12 -5.80 5.17
N GLN A 34 -11.86 -5.93 3.87
CA GLN A 34 -10.74 -5.28 3.21
C GLN A 34 -11.25 -4.26 2.23
N ASP A 35 -10.95 -3.00 2.47
CA ASP A 35 -11.20 -1.92 1.53
C ASP A 35 -9.90 -1.57 0.81
N LYS A 36 -9.98 -1.37 -0.50
CA LYS A 36 -8.81 -1.11 -1.35
C LYS A 36 -8.96 0.24 -2.02
N TYR A 37 -8.05 1.14 -1.72
CA TYR A 37 -8.02 2.49 -2.27
C TYR A 37 -6.77 2.68 -3.13
N LEU A 38 -6.95 3.34 -4.27
CA LEU A 38 -5.87 3.74 -5.15
C LEU A 38 -5.79 5.27 -5.17
N THR A 39 -4.67 5.83 -4.78
CA THR A 39 -4.40 7.27 -4.84
C THR A 39 -3.39 7.54 -5.93
N VAL A 40 -3.73 8.45 -6.85
CA VAL A 40 -2.83 8.93 -7.90
C VAL A 40 -2.46 10.37 -7.61
N THR A 41 -1.17 10.65 -7.58
CA THR A 41 -0.64 12.01 -7.41
C THR A 41 0.12 12.41 -8.66
N VAL A 42 -0.11 13.64 -9.15
CA VAL A 42 0.57 14.18 -10.33
C VAL A 42 0.95 15.63 -10.09
N GLU A 43 2.11 16.01 -10.60
CA GLU A 43 2.54 17.40 -10.65
C GLU A 43 2.24 17.98 -12.04
N LYS A 44 1.45 19.08 -12.09
CA LYS A 44 1.09 19.81 -13.32
C LYS A 44 1.22 21.31 -13.08
N LYS A 45 1.37 22.06 -14.16
CA LYS A 45 1.54 23.53 -14.09
C LYS A 45 0.23 24.25 -13.82
N THR A 46 -0.89 23.71 -14.30
CA THR A 46 -2.22 24.31 -14.16
C THR A 46 -3.23 23.28 -13.67
N GLU A 47 -4.34 23.77 -13.09
CA GLU A 47 -5.45 22.93 -12.67
C GLU A 47 -6.11 22.21 -13.86
N GLU A 48 -6.25 22.89 -14.99
CA GLU A 48 -6.85 22.33 -16.20
C GLU A 48 -6.04 21.12 -16.71
N GLU A 49 -4.71 21.23 -16.72
CA GLU A 49 -3.83 20.12 -17.08
C GLU A 49 -3.95 18.95 -16.12
N ALA A 50 -4.05 19.23 -14.81
CA ALA A 50 -4.25 18.19 -13.79
C ALA A 50 -5.60 17.51 -13.96
N ARG A 51 -6.67 18.29 -14.17
CA ARG A 51 -8.04 17.77 -14.37
C ARG A 51 -8.12 16.90 -15.63
N ALA A 52 -7.55 17.35 -16.74
CA ALA A 52 -7.51 16.57 -17.99
C ALA A 52 -6.72 15.25 -17.81
N TYR A 53 -5.63 15.28 -17.05
CA TYR A 53 -4.86 14.09 -16.71
C TYR A 53 -5.67 13.10 -15.88
N PHE A 54 -6.33 13.56 -14.82
CA PHE A 54 -7.13 12.68 -13.96
C PHE A 54 -8.32 12.07 -14.70
N ASN A 55 -9.04 12.84 -15.54
CA ASN A 55 -10.14 12.30 -16.34
C ASN A 55 -9.67 11.15 -17.26
N ARG A 56 -8.47 11.29 -17.85
CA ARG A 56 -7.89 10.21 -18.67
C ARG A 56 -7.54 8.99 -17.82
N ILE A 57 -6.84 9.17 -16.72
CA ILE A 57 -6.43 8.07 -15.83
C ILE A 57 -7.64 7.34 -15.26
N SER A 58 -8.68 8.06 -14.85
CA SER A 58 -9.93 7.45 -14.37
C SER A 58 -10.57 6.57 -15.43
N ALA A 59 -10.63 7.02 -16.67
CA ALA A 59 -11.16 6.22 -17.78
C ALA A 59 -10.30 4.96 -18.04
N GLU A 60 -8.97 5.10 -18.00
CA GLU A 60 -8.04 3.98 -18.15
C GLU A 60 -8.21 2.95 -17.02
N PHE A 61 -8.31 3.39 -15.76
CA PHE A 61 -8.54 2.50 -14.62
C PHE A 61 -9.91 1.84 -14.68
N ALA A 62 -10.97 2.57 -15.00
CA ALA A 62 -12.30 1.99 -15.17
C ALA A 62 -12.29 0.85 -16.20
N ALA A 63 -11.63 1.06 -17.35
CA ALA A 63 -11.49 0.05 -18.39
C ALA A 63 -10.64 -1.15 -17.93
N LEU A 64 -9.56 -0.91 -17.19
CA LEU A 64 -8.67 -1.94 -16.68
C LEU A 64 -9.40 -2.82 -15.64
N PHE A 65 -10.05 -2.20 -14.64
CA PHE A 65 -10.77 -2.91 -13.60
C PHE A 65 -11.98 -3.67 -14.14
N ALA A 66 -12.66 -3.12 -15.16
CA ALA A 66 -13.73 -3.84 -15.85
C ALA A 66 -13.23 -5.13 -16.51
N LYS A 67 -12.04 -5.13 -17.13
CA LYS A 67 -11.41 -6.34 -17.70
C LYS A 67 -11.11 -7.39 -16.63
N LEU A 68 -10.80 -6.96 -15.40
CA LEU A 68 -10.56 -7.84 -14.26
C LEU A 68 -11.85 -8.31 -13.58
N GLY A 69 -13.03 -7.92 -14.09
CA GLY A 69 -14.31 -8.21 -13.45
C GLY A 69 -14.55 -7.46 -12.14
N SER A 70 -13.78 -6.39 -11.91
CA SER A 70 -13.86 -5.55 -10.73
C SER A 70 -14.56 -4.22 -11.04
N ARG A 71 -15.13 -3.61 -10.01
CA ARG A 71 -15.74 -2.28 -10.10
C ARG A 71 -14.75 -1.22 -9.63
N PHE A 72 -14.72 -0.11 -10.35
CA PHE A 72 -13.96 1.09 -10.01
C PHE A 72 -14.93 2.24 -9.76
N GLU A 73 -14.75 2.95 -8.66
CA GLU A 73 -15.52 4.14 -8.30
C GLU A 73 -14.54 5.24 -7.84
N GLU A 74 -14.81 6.46 -8.26
CA GLU A 74 -14.11 7.63 -7.75
C GLU A 74 -14.75 8.05 -6.44
N ILE A 75 -13.91 8.34 -5.45
CA ILE A 75 -14.36 8.87 -4.16
C ILE A 75 -14.18 10.39 -4.10
N THR A 76 -15.10 11.06 -3.45
CA THR A 76 -15.02 12.49 -3.19
C THR A 76 -13.99 12.82 -2.10
N ALA A 77 -13.64 14.10 -1.97
CA ALA A 77 -12.76 14.55 -0.90
C ALA A 77 -13.38 14.29 0.50
N GLU A 78 -14.70 14.43 0.63
CA GLU A 78 -15.41 14.18 1.87
C GLU A 78 -15.40 12.70 2.24
N GLU A 79 -15.66 11.81 1.29
CA GLU A 79 -15.55 10.36 1.49
C GLU A 79 -14.12 9.95 1.90
N LYS A 80 -13.11 10.57 1.31
CA LYS A 80 -11.72 10.35 1.73
C LYS A 80 -11.47 10.79 3.17
N LEU A 81 -12.01 11.93 3.59
CA LEU A 81 -11.91 12.38 4.98
C LEU A 81 -12.63 11.41 5.92
N ARG A 82 -13.80 10.92 5.52
CA ARG A 82 -14.55 9.91 6.29
C ARG A 82 -13.72 8.63 6.49
N ILE A 83 -13.09 8.11 5.44
CA ILE A 83 -12.23 6.91 5.52
C ILE A 83 -11.08 7.13 6.51
N LEU A 84 -10.45 8.31 6.47
CA LEU A 84 -9.37 8.65 7.39
C LEU A 84 -9.87 8.81 8.82
N PHE A 85 -11.03 9.43 9.00
CA PHE A 85 -11.66 9.55 10.31
C PHE A 85 -11.96 8.18 10.91
N ASP A 86 -12.61 7.29 10.17
CA ASP A 86 -12.96 5.95 10.62
C ASP A 86 -11.73 5.14 11.06
N PHE A 87 -10.59 5.37 10.39
CA PHE A 87 -9.33 4.75 10.80
C PHE A 87 -8.78 5.34 12.12
N PHE A 88 -8.74 6.67 12.24
CA PHE A 88 -8.18 7.31 13.41
C PHE A 88 -9.10 7.22 14.64
N HIS A 89 -10.42 7.15 14.42
CA HIS A 89 -11.46 7.10 15.47
C HIS A 89 -12.20 5.76 15.49
N TYR A 90 -11.50 4.67 15.22
CA TYR A 90 -12.09 3.32 15.17
C TYR A 90 -12.94 3.01 16.41
N GLY A 91 -14.24 2.71 16.19
CA GLY A 91 -15.25 2.50 17.23
C GLY A 91 -15.98 3.77 17.66
N ALA A 92 -15.71 4.90 17.03
CA ALA A 92 -16.41 6.17 17.14
C ALA A 92 -16.77 6.73 15.75
N GLU A 93 -17.00 5.82 14.80
CA GLU A 93 -17.28 6.16 13.39
C GLU A 93 -18.55 7.03 13.24
N ASP A 94 -19.52 6.87 14.14
CA ASP A 94 -20.77 7.63 14.16
C ASP A 94 -20.58 9.10 14.60
N ASP A 95 -19.45 9.43 15.20
CA ASP A 95 -19.15 10.80 15.68
C ASP A 95 -18.56 11.69 14.57
N TYR A 96 -18.44 11.19 13.35
CA TYR A 96 -17.94 11.98 12.22
C TYR A 96 -18.91 13.09 11.83
N HIS A 97 -18.47 14.33 12.01
CA HIS A 97 -19.16 15.53 11.59
C HIS A 97 -18.17 16.48 10.92
N TYR A 98 -18.25 16.62 9.61
CA TYR A 98 -17.45 17.56 8.84
C TYR A 98 -18.35 18.49 8.02
N ASP A 99 -18.20 19.78 8.24
CA ASP A 99 -18.83 20.85 7.46
C ASP A 99 -17.71 21.81 7.03
N ALA A 100 -17.40 21.82 5.74
CA ALA A 100 -16.30 22.59 5.17
C ALA A 100 -16.45 24.09 5.40
N GLU A 101 -17.68 24.63 5.31
CA GLU A 101 -17.95 26.07 5.51
C GLU A 101 -17.78 26.46 6.98
N LEU A 102 -18.31 25.66 7.88
CA LEU A 102 -18.21 25.90 9.32
C LEU A 102 -16.75 25.81 9.79
N TYR A 103 -15.98 24.84 9.28
CA TYR A 103 -14.56 24.69 9.60
C TYR A 103 -13.76 25.90 9.09
N ALA A 104 -13.99 26.32 7.84
CA ALA A 104 -13.34 27.49 7.26
C ALA A 104 -13.65 28.79 8.07
N GLN A 105 -14.91 28.99 8.46
CA GLN A 105 -15.31 30.14 9.28
C GLN A 105 -14.63 30.15 10.65
N ARG A 106 -14.37 28.98 11.23
CA ARG A 106 -13.70 28.83 12.53
C ARG A 106 -12.18 28.83 12.45
N GLY A 107 -11.62 28.87 11.24
CA GLY A 107 -10.17 28.79 11.00
C GLY A 107 -9.60 27.40 11.20
N TYR A 108 -10.42 26.38 11.20
CA TYR A 108 -9.99 24.97 11.23
C TYR A 108 -9.69 24.48 9.83
N SER A 109 -8.79 23.51 9.74
CA SER A 109 -8.49 22.79 8.50
C SER A 109 -9.23 21.46 8.47
N PHE A 110 -9.31 20.82 7.31
CA PHE A 110 -9.84 19.45 7.19
C PHE A 110 -9.06 18.43 8.06
N LYS A 111 -7.80 18.72 8.41
CA LYS A 111 -6.98 17.85 9.26
C LYS A 111 -7.51 17.82 10.70
N ASP A 112 -8.11 18.92 11.16
CA ASP A 112 -8.69 18.98 12.48
C ASP A 112 -9.94 18.09 12.59
N ALA A 113 -10.60 17.81 11.46
CA ALA A 113 -11.75 16.90 11.42
C ALA A 113 -11.39 15.41 11.52
N ILE A 114 -10.15 15.05 11.19
CA ILE A 114 -9.70 13.66 11.18
C ILE A 114 -8.62 13.35 12.23
N ALA A 115 -8.12 14.38 12.92
CA ALA A 115 -7.09 14.20 13.93
C ALA A 115 -7.65 13.46 15.14
N PRO A 116 -6.94 12.46 15.68
CA PRO A 116 -7.35 11.82 16.93
C PRO A 116 -7.27 12.81 18.10
N ASP A 117 -8.13 12.64 19.10
CA ASP A 117 -8.18 13.51 20.27
C ASP A 117 -6.88 13.43 21.09
N CYS A 118 -6.29 12.26 21.15
CA CYS A 118 -5.04 12.04 21.89
C CYS A 118 -4.09 11.14 21.12
N LEU A 119 -2.86 11.61 20.91
CA LEU A 119 -1.79 10.87 20.28
C LEU A 119 -0.51 10.94 21.12
N GLU A 120 -0.07 9.78 21.62
CA GLU A 120 1.13 9.64 22.44
C GLU A 120 2.15 8.76 21.73
N PHE A 121 3.34 9.29 21.46
CA PHE A 121 4.43 8.54 20.82
C PHE A 121 5.40 7.96 21.85
N ARG A 122 5.78 6.70 21.65
CA ARG A 122 6.82 5.98 22.38
C ARG A 122 7.87 5.46 21.42
N THR A 123 8.89 4.83 21.95
CA THR A 123 10.04 4.37 21.14
C THR A 123 9.65 3.33 20.09
N ASP A 124 8.72 2.44 20.40
CA ASP A 124 8.37 1.26 19.60
C ASP A 124 6.88 1.11 19.33
N TYR A 125 6.05 2.00 19.86
CA TYR A 125 4.61 2.06 19.62
C TYR A 125 4.08 3.49 19.78
N PHE A 126 2.88 3.73 19.31
CA PHE A 126 2.09 4.92 19.65
C PHE A 126 0.79 4.51 20.33
N LYS A 127 0.22 5.43 21.08
CA LYS A 127 -1.11 5.27 21.66
C LYS A 127 -2.01 6.35 21.07
N MET A 128 -3.18 5.96 20.61
CA MET A 128 -4.16 6.80 19.94
C MET A 128 -5.52 6.50 20.55
N ASP A 129 -6.12 7.48 21.23
CA ASP A 129 -7.42 7.36 21.91
C ASP A 129 -7.57 6.07 22.75
N GLY A 130 -6.53 5.78 23.53
CA GLY A 130 -6.52 4.59 24.41
C GLY A 130 -6.10 3.27 23.73
N ARG A 131 -5.89 3.26 22.40
CA ARG A 131 -5.46 2.09 21.65
C ARG A 131 -3.98 2.15 21.33
N TYR A 132 -3.38 0.98 21.14
CA TYR A 132 -1.97 0.85 20.83
C TYR A 132 -1.79 0.54 19.35
N GLY A 133 -0.90 1.27 18.71
CA GLY A 133 -0.51 1.04 17.33
C GLY A 133 0.99 0.94 17.15
N ARG A 134 1.42 0.28 16.10
CA ARG A 134 2.82 0.17 15.70
C ARG A 134 2.95 0.34 14.19
N VAL A 135 3.94 1.13 13.77
CA VAL A 135 4.27 1.26 12.36
C VAL A 135 5.42 0.29 12.06
N LEU A 136 5.20 -0.53 11.04
CA LEU A 136 6.22 -1.41 10.48
C LEU A 136 6.52 -0.94 9.05
N TYR A 137 7.75 -1.01 8.63
CA TYR A 137 8.11 -0.73 7.24
C TYR A 137 9.05 -1.80 6.71
N LEU A 138 8.92 -2.07 5.43
CA LEU A 138 9.80 -3.00 4.74
C LEU A 138 11.10 -2.27 4.41
N ARG A 139 12.18 -2.65 5.08
CA ARG A 139 13.47 -2.00 4.93
C ARG A 139 14.24 -2.47 3.70
N ASP A 140 14.25 -3.78 3.52
CA ASP A 140 14.97 -4.42 2.43
C ASP A 140 14.01 -5.32 1.64
N TYR A 141 14.03 -5.17 0.33
CA TYR A 141 13.19 -5.97 -0.57
C TYR A 141 14.00 -7.16 -1.08
N ALA A 142 13.38 -8.34 -1.08
CA ALA A 142 13.90 -9.46 -1.83
C ALA A 142 13.86 -9.15 -3.34
N ASN A 143 14.79 -9.71 -4.11
CA ASN A 143 14.82 -9.50 -5.56
C ASN A 143 13.56 -10.01 -6.26
N PHE A 144 12.89 -10.97 -5.66
CA PHE A 144 11.62 -11.51 -6.11
C PHE A 144 10.65 -11.60 -4.94
N ILE A 145 9.47 -11.00 -5.11
CA ILE A 145 8.34 -11.07 -4.17
C ILE A 145 7.21 -11.78 -4.91
N LYS A 146 6.65 -12.82 -4.30
CA LYS A 146 5.48 -13.52 -4.85
C LYS A 146 4.26 -12.61 -4.80
N ASP A 147 3.40 -12.68 -5.81
CA ASP A 147 2.14 -11.91 -5.84
C ASP A 147 1.23 -12.22 -4.65
N SER A 148 1.30 -13.45 -4.10
CA SER A 148 0.57 -13.85 -2.89
C SER A 148 1.00 -13.12 -1.61
N PHE A 149 2.19 -12.51 -1.58
CA PHE A 149 2.74 -11.87 -0.38
C PHE A 149 1.83 -10.76 0.18
N ILE A 150 1.27 -9.93 -0.70
CA ILE A 150 0.34 -8.86 -0.28
C ILE A 150 -0.94 -9.48 0.28
N ALA A 151 -1.45 -10.54 -0.35
CA ALA A 151 -2.63 -11.26 0.15
C ALA A 151 -2.35 -11.87 1.53
N GLU A 152 -1.19 -12.50 1.72
CA GLU A 152 -0.77 -13.08 3.01
C GLU A 152 -0.63 -12.00 4.10
N LEU A 153 -0.09 -10.81 3.77
CA LEU A 153 -0.01 -9.69 4.71
C LEU A 153 -1.39 -9.16 5.10
N THR A 154 -2.31 -9.07 4.14
CA THR A 154 -3.66 -8.54 4.37
C THR A 154 -4.61 -9.56 5.01
N ASP A 155 -4.23 -10.83 5.08
CA ASP A 155 -4.99 -11.88 5.77
C ASP A 155 -4.74 -11.93 7.29
N ILE A 156 -3.94 -11.00 7.80
CA ILE A 156 -3.67 -10.88 9.23
C ILE A 156 -4.94 -10.38 9.95
N ASP A 157 -5.43 -11.17 10.92
CA ASP A 157 -6.62 -10.87 11.74
C ASP A 157 -6.37 -9.72 12.74
N ARG A 158 -6.11 -8.53 12.22
CA ARG A 158 -5.91 -7.30 13.02
C ARG A 158 -6.31 -6.06 12.22
N GLY A 159 -6.75 -5.02 12.92
CA GLY A 159 -6.95 -3.70 12.31
C GLY A 159 -5.61 -3.18 11.78
N MET A 160 -5.52 -2.97 10.46
CA MET A 160 -4.27 -2.63 9.79
C MET A 160 -4.54 -1.73 8.58
N ILE A 161 -3.62 -0.79 8.34
CA ILE A 161 -3.48 -0.14 7.02
C ILE A 161 -2.17 -0.62 6.39
N LEU A 162 -2.26 -1.11 5.17
CA LEU A 162 -1.10 -1.37 4.31
C LEU A 162 -1.00 -0.27 3.27
N SER A 163 0.08 0.51 3.30
CA SER A 163 0.40 1.51 2.28
C SER A 163 1.48 0.96 1.36
N ILE A 164 1.23 1.04 0.05
CA ILE A 164 2.19 0.69 -0.99
C ILE A 164 2.35 1.90 -1.88
N ASP A 165 3.51 2.55 -1.78
CA ASP A 165 3.83 3.71 -2.60
C ASP A 165 4.66 3.28 -3.80
N ALA A 166 4.16 3.54 -5.01
CA ALA A 166 4.83 3.23 -6.26
C ALA A 166 5.12 4.52 -7.03
N SER A 167 6.39 4.80 -7.24
CA SER A 167 6.84 5.95 -8.03
C SER A 167 7.47 5.45 -9.33
N PRO A 168 6.91 5.77 -10.50
CA PRO A 168 7.52 5.41 -11.76
C PRO A 168 8.82 6.19 -11.95
N ILE A 169 9.85 5.51 -12.42
CA ILE A 169 11.12 6.11 -12.84
C ILE A 169 11.31 5.90 -14.34
N THR A 170 12.03 6.82 -14.99
CA THR A 170 12.35 6.66 -16.40
C THR A 170 13.24 5.43 -16.62
N THR A 171 13.14 4.80 -17.78
CA THR A 171 13.96 3.62 -18.14
C THR A 171 15.45 3.91 -17.98
N GLU A 172 15.89 5.10 -18.41
CA GLU A 172 17.28 5.55 -18.26
C GLU A 172 17.71 5.57 -16.77
N ALA A 173 16.86 6.13 -15.89
CA ALA A 173 17.14 6.14 -14.45
C ALA A 173 17.13 4.73 -13.86
N ALA A 174 16.24 3.85 -14.33
CA ALA A 174 16.18 2.45 -13.90
C ALA A 174 17.44 1.68 -14.31
N VAL A 175 17.89 1.83 -15.56
CA VAL A 175 19.13 1.21 -16.07
C VAL A 175 20.33 1.68 -15.25
N LYS A 176 20.45 3.00 -15.00
CA LYS A 176 21.54 3.55 -14.18
C LYS A 176 21.53 3.02 -12.75
N LEU A 177 20.35 2.82 -12.16
CA LEU A 177 20.23 2.17 -10.84
C LEU A 177 20.70 0.71 -10.89
N GLY A 178 20.31 -0.04 -11.93
CA GLY A 178 20.76 -1.42 -12.15
C GLY A 178 22.27 -1.53 -12.31
N GLU A 179 22.88 -0.65 -13.12
CA GLU A 179 24.33 -0.57 -13.31
C GLU A 179 25.05 -0.27 -12.00
N ASN A 180 24.58 0.71 -11.22
CA ASN A 180 25.18 1.05 -9.93
C ASN A 180 25.06 -0.11 -8.93
N LYS A 181 23.95 -0.84 -8.92
CA LYS A 181 23.78 -2.03 -8.08
C LYS A 181 24.77 -3.13 -8.46
N LEU A 182 24.89 -3.44 -9.75
CA LEU A 182 25.84 -4.42 -10.26
C LEU A 182 27.29 -4.03 -9.92
N LEU A 183 27.67 -2.78 -10.14
CA LEU A 183 29.00 -2.27 -9.79
C LEU A 183 29.29 -2.38 -8.29
N SER A 184 28.32 -2.12 -7.44
CA SER A 184 28.44 -2.29 -5.99
C SER A 184 28.71 -3.74 -5.60
N VAL A 185 27.99 -4.70 -6.20
CA VAL A 185 28.20 -6.14 -5.95
C VAL A 185 29.58 -6.57 -6.45
N GLU A 186 29.99 -6.17 -7.64
CA GLU A 186 31.32 -6.50 -8.19
C GLU A 186 32.44 -5.91 -7.36
N THR A 187 32.24 -4.70 -6.83
CA THR A 187 33.19 -4.06 -5.90
C THR A 187 33.31 -4.87 -4.60
N ASN A 188 32.18 -5.35 -4.06
CA ASN A 188 32.18 -6.18 -2.85
C ASN A 188 32.90 -7.51 -3.09
N ILE A 189 32.68 -8.16 -4.22
CA ILE A 189 33.39 -9.39 -4.62
C ILE A 189 34.89 -9.13 -4.74
N SER A 190 35.29 -8.06 -5.40
CA SER A 190 36.69 -7.67 -5.57
C SER A 190 37.38 -7.38 -4.21
N ASN A 191 36.69 -6.67 -3.31
CA ASN A 191 37.19 -6.40 -1.97
C ASN A 191 37.33 -7.70 -1.14
N TRP A 192 36.37 -8.61 -1.27
CA TRP A 192 36.44 -9.93 -0.63
C TRP A 192 37.64 -10.72 -1.14
N GLN A 193 37.84 -10.79 -2.47
CA GLN A 193 38.98 -11.47 -3.08
C GLN A 193 40.34 -10.87 -2.62
N ARG A 194 40.45 -9.54 -2.61
CA ARG A 194 41.65 -8.86 -2.10
C ARG A 194 41.95 -9.25 -0.64
N LYS A 195 40.91 -9.32 0.20
CA LYS A 195 41.04 -9.75 1.59
C LYS A 195 41.52 -11.21 1.70
N GLN A 196 41.00 -12.12 0.87
CA GLN A 196 41.46 -13.51 0.84
C GLN A 196 42.92 -13.61 0.40
N ASN A 197 43.30 -12.87 -0.64
CA ASN A 197 44.67 -12.84 -1.15
C ASN A 197 45.64 -12.29 -0.10
N SER A 198 45.25 -11.25 0.64
CA SER A 198 46.09 -10.70 1.74
C SER A 198 46.27 -11.69 2.90
N ASN A 199 45.33 -12.64 3.05
CA ASN A 199 45.42 -13.72 4.02
C ASN A 199 46.11 -14.99 3.45
N ASN A 200 46.80 -14.90 2.29
CA ASN A 200 47.43 -16.00 1.58
C ASN A 200 46.49 -17.14 1.18
N ASN A 201 45.18 -16.86 1.06
CA ASN A 201 44.17 -17.83 0.65
C ASN A 201 43.81 -17.64 -0.83
N PHE A 202 44.71 -17.93 -1.73
CA PHE A 202 44.58 -17.69 -3.17
C PHE A 202 43.60 -18.67 -3.87
N SER A 203 43.22 -19.75 -3.22
CA SER A 203 42.26 -20.74 -3.74
C SER A 203 40.82 -20.51 -3.25
N ALA A 204 40.58 -19.44 -2.51
CA ALA A 204 39.25 -19.15 -2.00
C ALA A 204 38.28 -18.85 -3.15
N THR A 205 37.21 -19.61 -3.23
CA THR A 205 36.11 -19.38 -4.16
C THR A 205 35.17 -18.31 -3.60
N VAL A 206 34.65 -17.47 -4.48
CA VAL A 206 33.66 -16.45 -4.07
C VAL A 206 32.47 -17.12 -3.41
N PRO A 207 31.97 -16.62 -2.27
CA PRO A 207 30.79 -17.17 -1.62
C PRO A 207 29.59 -17.22 -2.56
N TYR A 208 28.83 -18.31 -2.49
CA TYR A 208 27.68 -18.54 -3.34
C TYR A 208 26.68 -17.38 -3.31
N ASP A 209 26.44 -16.78 -2.14
CA ASP A 209 25.50 -15.65 -2.01
C ASP A 209 25.95 -14.42 -2.80
N MET A 210 27.25 -14.14 -2.87
CA MET A 210 27.78 -13.02 -3.66
C MET A 210 27.68 -13.30 -5.16
N GLU A 211 27.95 -14.54 -5.58
CA GLU A 211 27.78 -14.96 -6.98
C GLU A 211 26.33 -14.88 -7.40
N ARG A 212 25.41 -15.33 -6.56
CA ARG A 212 23.98 -15.25 -6.79
C ARG A 212 23.51 -13.79 -6.91
N GLN A 213 23.95 -12.91 -6.00
CA GLN A 213 23.60 -11.48 -6.07
C GLN A 213 24.12 -10.83 -7.36
N ARG A 214 25.30 -11.24 -7.84
CA ARG A 214 25.85 -10.76 -9.11
C ARG A 214 24.97 -11.18 -10.29
N GLU A 215 24.60 -12.46 -10.36
CA GLU A 215 23.77 -13.00 -11.42
C GLU A 215 22.38 -12.35 -11.43
N GLU A 216 21.72 -12.27 -10.28
CA GLU A 216 20.43 -11.60 -10.13
C GLU A 216 20.48 -10.12 -10.55
N SER A 217 21.58 -9.43 -10.23
CA SER A 217 21.76 -8.02 -10.65
C SER A 217 21.96 -7.88 -12.16
N ARG A 218 22.61 -8.84 -12.81
CA ARG A 218 22.78 -8.89 -14.26
C ARG A 218 21.48 -9.22 -14.97
N GLU A 219 20.74 -10.21 -14.50
CA GLU A 219 19.42 -10.54 -15.05
C GLU A 219 18.47 -9.36 -14.95
N PHE A 220 18.41 -8.70 -13.79
CA PHE A 220 17.61 -7.49 -13.62
C PHE A 220 17.97 -6.39 -14.62
N LEU A 221 19.26 -6.12 -14.82
CA LEU A 221 19.71 -5.13 -15.79
C LEU A 221 19.35 -5.52 -17.22
N ASN A 222 19.52 -6.77 -17.60
CA ASN A 222 19.15 -7.29 -18.90
C ASN A 222 17.65 -7.18 -19.14
N ASP A 223 16.82 -7.47 -18.16
CA ASP A 223 15.36 -7.33 -18.25
C ASP A 223 14.93 -5.88 -18.43
N LEU A 224 15.57 -4.92 -17.76
CA LEU A 224 15.30 -3.51 -17.93
C LEU A 224 15.60 -3.06 -19.38
N VAL A 225 16.76 -3.44 -19.90
CA VAL A 225 17.18 -3.10 -21.28
C VAL A 225 16.27 -3.79 -22.32
N ALA A 226 15.90 -5.07 -22.09
CA ALA A 226 15.03 -5.80 -23.01
C ALA A 226 13.59 -5.25 -23.05
N ARG A 227 13.08 -4.71 -21.95
CA ARG A 227 11.74 -4.10 -21.90
C ARG A 227 11.67 -2.77 -22.63
N ASP A 228 12.72 -1.97 -22.61
CA ASP A 228 12.80 -0.70 -23.34
C ASP A 228 12.72 -0.90 -24.85
N GLN A 229 13.17 -2.02 -25.35
CA GLN A 229 13.07 -2.39 -26.76
C GLN A 229 11.66 -2.83 -27.21
N ARG A 230 10.70 -2.99 -26.28
CA ARG A 230 9.33 -3.47 -26.55
C ARG A 230 8.25 -2.41 -26.35
N MET A 231 8.61 -1.21 -25.92
CA MET A 231 7.75 -0.04 -25.88
C MET A 231 8.04 0.87 -27.07
#